data_ee7e49dc3c3171a7e49669d3ba23d196
#
_entry.id   ee7e49dc3c3171a7e49669d3ba23d196
#
_cell.length_a   1.000
_cell.length_b   1.000
_cell.length_c   1.000
_cell.angle_alpha   90.00
_cell.angle_beta   90.00
_cell.angle_gamma   90.00
#
_symmetry.space_group_name_H-M   'P 1'
#
loop_
_entity.id
_entity.type
_entity.pdbx_description
1 polymer ?
#
loop_
_entity_poly.entity_id
_entity_poly.type
_entity_poly.pdbx_seq_one_letter_code
_entity_poly.pdbx_strand_id
1 'polypeptide(L)'
;KDLFAGDGKALLAMADSYTGRDSNGNYQSNEADALSVISCNDFPISKLDVAGIEKAAPLFGKYVAYGDITCEYLPHGKFELVDKEIYLVSPVLVIGTTNDPATPYAWAEKLSKLIRNSKLISLNSDGHTGYNRGSGCVDRAVEKYLISGVIPAQNLACSA
;
A
#
# COMPACT_ATOMS: atom_id res chain seq x y z
N LYS A 1 -6.12 7.38 25.14
CA LYS A 1 -6.25 7.49 26.60
C LYS A 1 -6.48 6.12 27.22
N ASP A 2 -7.43 5.36 26.71
CA ASP A 2 -7.80 4.03 27.21
C ASP A 2 -6.69 2.99 27.04
N LEU A 3 -5.96 3.04 25.93
CA LEU A 3 -4.82 2.17 25.68
C LEU A 3 -3.72 2.30 26.74
N PHE A 4 -3.42 3.54 27.17
CA PHE A 4 -2.43 3.79 28.23
C PHE A 4 -2.92 3.34 29.61
N ALA A 5 -4.23 3.12 29.77
CA ALA A 5 -4.84 2.51 30.95
C ALA A 5 -4.94 0.97 30.84
N GLY A 6 -4.38 0.37 29.80
CA GLY A 6 -4.44 -1.08 29.55
C GLY A 6 -5.75 -1.57 28.92
N ASP A 7 -6.64 -0.67 28.48
CA ASP A 7 -7.87 -1.05 27.76
C ASP A 7 -7.63 -1.01 26.24
N GLY A 8 -7.49 -2.20 25.64
CA GLY A 8 -7.27 -2.39 24.20
C GLY A 8 -8.54 -2.55 23.37
N LYS A 9 -9.75 -2.42 23.96
CA LYS A 9 -11.02 -2.71 23.26
C LYS A 9 -11.19 -1.91 21.97
N ALA A 10 -10.87 -0.61 21.99
CA ALA A 10 -10.98 0.24 20.81
C ALA A 10 -10.05 -0.22 19.68
N LEU A 11 -8.82 -0.64 20.00
CA LEU A 11 -7.89 -1.17 19.00
C LEU A 11 -8.36 -2.52 18.45
N LEU A 12 -8.89 -3.40 19.30
CA LEU A 12 -9.46 -4.67 18.85
C LEU A 12 -10.65 -4.43 17.91
N ALA A 13 -11.56 -3.50 18.26
CA ALA A 13 -12.69 -3.14 17.41
C ALA A 13 -12.23 -2.57 16.05
N MET A 14 -11.15 -1.78 16.03
CA MET A 14 -10.55 -1.30 14.78
C MET A 14 -9.94 -2.46 13.94
N ALA A 15 -9.24 -3.39 14.59
CA ALA A 15 -8.68 -4.56 13.92
C ALA A 15 -9.78 -5.46 13.35
N ASP A 16 -10.84 -5.73 14.13
CA ASP A 16 -12.00 -6.50 13.68
C ASP A 16 -12.69 -5.83 12.48
N SER A 17 -12.88 -4.51 12.54
CA SER A 17 -13.44 -3.74 11.43
C SER A 17 -12.57 -3.80 10.19
N TYR A 18 -11.23 -3.72 10.34
CA TYR A 18 -10.29 -3.79 9.23
C TYR A 18 -10.29 -5.16 8.53
N THR A 19 -10.44 -6.23 9.30
CA THR A 19 -10.49 -7.60 8.78
C THR A 19 -11.89 -8.09 8.42
N GLY A 20 -12.92 -7.27 8.61
CA GLY A 20 -14.32 -7.63 8.39
C GLY A 20 -14.84 -8.69 9.36
N ARG A 21 -14.29 -8.77 10.57
CA ARG A 21 -14.70 -9.72 11.60
C ARG A 21 -15.86 -9.16 12.43
N ASP A 22 -16.95 -9.92 12.54
CA ASP A 22 -18.11 -9.52 13.32
C ASP A 22 -17.96 -9.84 14.82
N SER A 23 -18.93 -9.40 15.64
CA SER A 23 -18.95 -9.64 17.10
C SER A 23 -19.08 -11.12 17.49
N ASN A 24 -19.48 -11.99 16.58
CA ASN A 24 -19.57 -13.44 16.77
C ASN A 24 -18.29 -14.17 16.34
N GLY A 25 -17.31 -13.42 15.83
CA GLY A 25 -16.05 -13.96 15.35
C GLY A 25 -16.05 -14.47 13.91
N ASN A 26 -17.14 -14.24 13.15
CA ASN A 26 -17.21 -14.63 11.74
C ASN A 26 -16.64 -13.54 10.84
N TYR A 27 -16.00 -13.92 9.75
CA TYR A 27 -15.52 -13.00 8.72
C TYR A 27 -16.57 -12.81 7.64
N GLN A 28 -16.76 -11.56 7.22
CA GLN A 28 -17.74 -11.20 6.18
C GLN A 28 -17.27 -11.58 4.77
N SER A 29 -15.98 -11.76 4.58
CA SER A 29 -15.37 -12.14 3.30
C SER A 29 -14.09 -12.94 3.54
N ASN A 30 -13.55 -13.51 2.47
CA ASN A 30 -12.23 -14.15 2.46
C ASN A 30 -11.11 -13.20 1.98
N GLU A 31 -11.32 -11.89 2.06
CA GLU A 31 -10.40 -10.89 1.52
C GLU A 31 -9.00 -11.00 2.13
N ALA A 32 -8.89 -11.20 3.45
CA ALA A 32 -7.60 -11.34 4.13
C ALA A 32 -6.84 -12.60 3.67
N ASP A 33 -7.56 -13.71 3.49
CA ASP A 33 -6.97 -14.97 3.01
C ASP A 33 -6.53 -14.81 1.54
N ALA A 34 -7.39 -14.23 0.71
CA ALA A 34 -7.08 -13.98 -0.70
C ALA A 34 -5.88 -13.05 -0.86
N LEU A 35 -5.81 -11.97 -0.06
CA LEU A 35 -4.66 -11.06 -0.06
C LEU A 35 -3.37 -11.79 0.32
N SER A 36 -3.41 -12.63 1.35
CA SER A 36 -2.24 -13.41 1.77
C SER A 36 -1.77 -14.37 0.68
N VAL A 37 -2.69 -15.11 0.05
CA VAL A 37 -2.35 -16.05 -1.04
C VAL A 37 -1.76 -15.32 -2.24
N ILE A 38 -2.37 -14.21 -2.67
CA ILE A 38 -1.90 -13.41 -3.80
C ILE A 38 -0.53 -12.82 -3.48
N SER A 39 -0.37 -12.21 -2.30
CA SER A 39 0.89 -11.59 -1.90
C SER A 39 2.03 -12.60 -1.81
N CYS A 40 1.79 -13.77 -1.23
CA CYS A 40 2.80 -14.83 -1.15
C CYS A 40 3.19 -15.38 -2.53
N ASN A 41 2.22 -15.42 -3.48
CA ASN A 41 2.49 -15.83 -4.84
C ASN A 41 3.30 -14.79 -5.62
N ASP A 42 2.97 -13.50 -5.44
CA ASP A 42 3.58 -12.40 -6.19
C ASP A 42 4.94 -11.97 -5.61
N PHE A 43 5.11 -12.11 -4.29
CA PHE A 43 6.34 -11.74 -3.59
C PHE A 43 6.89 -12.94 -2.81
N PRO A 44 7.58 -13.86 -3.50
CA PRO A 44 8.12 -15.05 -2.84
C PRO A 44 9.12 -14.65 -1.75
N ILE A 45 8.87 -15.11 -0.53
CA ILE A 45 9.76 -14.91 0.60
C ILE A 45 10.82 -16.00 0.58
N SER A 46 12.08 -15.59 0.55
CA SER A 46 13.20 -16.55 0.50
C SER A 46 13.36 -17.31 1.82
N LYS A 47 13.25 -16.62 2.95
CA LYS A 47 13.29 -17.16 4.30
C LYS A 47 12.89 -16.06 5.29
N LEU A 48 12.09 -16.44 6.27
CA LEU A 48 11.68 -15.53 7.35
C LEU A 48 12.86 -15.28 8.31
N ASP A 49 13.35 -14.04 8.38
CA ASP A 49 14.40 -13.62 9.33
C ASP A 49 13.76 -13.02 10.60
N VAL A 50 13.19 -13.88 11.43
CA VAL A 50 12.54 -13.47 12.69
C VAL A 50 13.49 -12.69 13.57
N ALA A 51 14.73 -13.19 13.75
CA ALA A 51 15.70 -12.55 14.63
C ALA A 51 16.12 -11.17 14.14
N GLY A 52 16.28 -10.98 12.83
CA GLY A 52 16.56 -9.68 12.22
C GLY A 52 15.41 -8.70 12.40
N ILE A 53 14.17 -9.15 12.21
CA ILE A 53 12.97 -8.31 12.40
C ILE A 53 12.82 -7.89 13.87
N GLU A 54 12.98 -8.81 14.82
CA GLU A 54 12.92 -8.51 16.26
C GLU A 54 14.00 -7.51 16.67
N LYS A 55 15.20 -7.67 16.13
CA LYS A 55 16.32 -6.74 16.39
C LYS A 55 16.07 -5.35 15.80
N ALA A 56 15.52 -5.28 14.58
CA ALA A 56 15.22 -4.02 13.90
C ALA A 56 14.04 -3.27 14.53
N ALA A 57 13.07 -3.98 15.09
CA ALA A 57 11.87 -3.43 15.70
C ALA A 57 11.62 -4.00 17.12
N PRO A 58 12.38 -3.56 18.14
CA PRO A 58 12.36 -4.16 19.49
C PRO A 58 10.99 -4.18 20.18
N LEU A 59 10.11 -3.22 19.87
CA LEU A 59 8.77 -3.15 20.47
C LEU A 59 7.76 -4.05 19.75
N PHE A 60 7.75 -4.04 18.43
CA PHE A 60 6.72 -4.69 17.60
C PHE A 60 7.22 -5.93 16.87
N GLY A 61 8.55 -6.10 16.72
CA GLY A 61 9.14 -7.18 15.92
C GLY A 61 8.62 -8.56 16.29
N LYS A 62 8.55 -8.87 17.58
CA LYS A 62 8.01 -10.15 18.09
C LYS A 62 6.56 -10.44 17.72
N TYR A 63 5.78 -9.42 17.37
CA TYR A 63 4.38 -9.58 16.97
C TYR A 63 4.21 -9.62 15.45
N VAL A 64 5.08 -8.93 14.70
CA VAL A 64 4.97 -8.83 13.24
C VAL A 64 5.92 -9.74 12.49
N ALA A 65 6.95 -10.28 13.17
CA ALA A 65 7.95 -11.13 12.54
C ALA A 65 7.38 -12.41 11.90
N TYR A 66 6.20 -12.83 12.33
CA TYR A 66 5.51 -14.02 11.81
C TYR A 66 4.38 -13.69 10.83
N GLY A 67 4.20 -12.42 10.46
CA GLY A 67 3.11 -12.00 9.57
C GLY A 67 3.11 -12.74 8.24
N ASP A 68 4.28 -13.03 7.72
CA ASP A 68 4.46 -13.68 6.42
C ASP A 68 4.75 -15.19 6.53
N ILE A 69 4.64 -15.80 7.71
CA ILE A 69 4.91 -17.23 7.90
C ILE A 69 4.04 -18.11 7.02
N THR A 70 2.83 -17.65 6.72
CA THR A 70 1.89 -18.35 5.84
C THR A 70 2.49 -18.59 4.45
N CYS A 71 3.34 -17.69 3.98
CA CYS A 71 4.00 -17.83 2.69
C CYS A 71 4.94 -19.04 2.61
N GLU A 72 5.50 -19.51 3.73
CA GLU A 72 6.35 -20.72 3.73
C GLU A 72 5.56 -21.99 3.39
N TYR A 73 4.24 -21.98 3.59
CA TYR A 73 3.35 -23.12 3.42
C TYR A 73 2.47 -23.06 2.17
N LEU A 74 2.45 -21.91 1.49
CA LEU A 74 1.68 -21.73 0.27
C LEU A 74 2.50 -22.04 -0.97
N PRO A 75 1.88 -22.53 -2.06
CA PRO A 75 2.56 -22.67 -3.33
C PRO A 75 3.08 -21.32 -3.81
N HIS A 76 4.34 -21.29 -4.21
CA HIS A 76 4.96 -20.07 -4.75
C HIS A 76 4.90 -20.09 -6.28
N GLY A 77 4.43 -19.00 -6.87
CA GLY A 77 4.58 -18.73 -8.30
C GLY A 77 6.03 -18.42 -8.66
N LYS A 78 6.35 -18.61 -9.94
CA LYS A 78 7.59 -18.05 -10.50
C LYS A 78 7.29 -16.64 -10.96
N PHE A 79 7.35 -15.69 -10.05
CA PHE A 79 7.19 -14.28 -10.40
C PHE A 79 8.56 -13.67 -10.69
N GLU A 80 8.73 -13.15 -11.89
CA GLU A 80 9.88 -12.31 -12.24
C GLU A 80 9.37 -10.88 -12.32
N LEU A 81 9.88 -10.01 -11.45
CA LEU A 81 9.69 -8.57 -11.59
C LEU A 81 10.25 -8.14 -12.95
N VAL A 82 9.37 -7.73 -13.84
CA VAL A 82 9.77 -7.22 -15.14
C VAL A 82 10.24 -5.78 -14.97
N ASP A 83 11.53 -5.58 -14.88
CA ASP A 83 12.20 -4.27 -14.89
C ASP A 83 12.27 -3.69 -16.32
N LYS A 84 11.22 -3.91 -17.12
CA LYS A 84 11.14 -3.44 -18.51
C LYS A 84 10.25 -2.20 -18.57
N GLU A 85 10.69 -1.25 -19.39
CA GLU A 85 9.85 -0.09 -19.69
C GLU A 85 8.50 -0.52 -20.26
N ILE A 86 7.44 0.11 -19.73
CA ILE A 86 6.05 -0.15 -20.10
C ILE A 86 5.61 0.97 -21.06
N TYR A 87 5.11 0.58 -22.22
CA TYR A 87 4.48 1.49 -23.16
C TYR A 87 2.97 1.29 -23.13
N LEU A 88 2.26 2.31 -22.74
CA LEU A 88 0.80 2.32 -22.76
C LEU A 88 0.30 3.20 -23.90
N VAL A 89 -0.81 2.81 -24.53
CA VAL A 89 -1.41 3.57 -25.64
C VAL A 89 -1.91 4.94 -25.13
N SER A 90 -2.51 4.96 -23.92
CA SER A 90 -2.97 6.18 -23.27
C SER A 90 -2.01 6.60 -22.16
N PRO A 91 -1.82 7.92 -21.96
CA PRO A 91 -1.02 8.41 -20.85
C PRO A 91 -1.67 8.07 -19.50
N VAL A 92 -0.86 7.94 -18.45
CA VAL A 92 -1.30 7.53 -17.11
C VAL A 92 -0.83 8.56 -16.07
N LEU A 93 -1.69 8.85 -15.09
CA LEU A 93 -1.30 9.55 -13.88
C LEU A 93 -0.90 8.55 -12.80
N VAL A 94 0.27 8.75 -12.23
CA VAL A 94 0.73 8.08 -11.01
C VAL A 94 0.67 9.09 -9.88
N ILE A 95 0.06 8.71 -8.76
CA ILE A 95 -0.05 9.59 -7.60
C ILE A 95 0.67 8.94 -6.42
N GLY A 96 1.57 9.69 -5.79
CA GLY A 96 2.29 9.23 -4.61
C GLY A 96 2.21 10.24 -3.48
N THR A 97 1.89 9.78 -2.27
CA THR A 97 1.91 10.59 -1.05
C THR A 97 3.24 10.37 -0.32
N THR A 98 3.92 11.46 0.07
CA THR A 98 5.32 11.39 0.55
C THR A 98 5.50 10.54 1.81
N ASN A 99 4.54 10.60 2.73
CA ASN A 99 4.58 9.84 3.98
C ASN A 99 3.47 8.77 4.01
N ASP A 100 3.28 8.05 2.90
CA ASP A 100 2.33 6.94 2.82
C ASP A 100 2.89 5.71 3.57
N PRO A 101 2.22 5.25 4.64
CA PRO A 101 2.68 4.12 5.44
C PRO A 101 2.39 2.76 4.80
N ALA A 102 1.47 2.69 3.82
CA ALA A 102 1.02 1.44 3.21
C ALA A 102 1.70 1.21 1.85
N THR A 103 1.79 2.26 1.02
CA THR A 103 2.43 2.22 -0.29
C THR A 103 3.53 3.29 -0.36
N PRO A 104 4.77 2.96 0.03
CA PRO A 104 5.87 3.91 0.09
C PRO A 104 6.02 4.74 -1.19
N TYR A 105 6.22 6.04 -1.04
CA TYR A 105 6.33 7.00 -2.14
C TYR A 105 7.36 6.59 -3.22
N ALA A 106 8.45 5.95 -2.81
CA ALA A 106 9.47 5.43 -3.73
C ALA A 106 8.91 4.42 -4.77
N TRP A 107 7.81 3.74 -4.44
CA TRP A 107 7.15 2.84 -5.40
C TRP A 107 6.41 3.61 -6.49
N ALA A 108 5.76 4.72 -6.14
CA ALA A 108 5.14 5.61 -7.12
C ALA A 108 6.19 6.23 -8.05
N GLU A 109 7.34 6.64 -7.51
CA GLU A 109 8.45 7.12 -8.34
C GLU A 109 8.98 6.04 -9.29
N LYS A 110 9.19 4.82 -8.78
CA LYS A 110 9.65 3.69 -9.61
C LYS A 110 8.63 3.38 -10.70
N LEU A 111 7.35 3.28 -10.37
CA LEU A 111 6.27 3.01 -11.33
C LEU A 111 6.20 4.09 -12.42
N SER A 112 6.28 5.36 -12.02
CA SER A 112 6.27 6.48 -12.97
C SER A 112 7.46 6.47 -13.94
N LYS A 113 8.61 5.97 -13.50
CA LYS A 113 9.80 5.80 -14.38
C LYS A 113 9.66 4.60 -15.32
N LEU A 114 8.96 3.54 -14.90
CA LEU A 114 8.71 2.36 -15.73
C LEU A 114 7.69 2.64 -16.84
N ILE A 115 6.69 3.48 -16.59
CA ILE A 115 5.65 3.81 -17.57
C ILE A 115 6.08 5.07 -18.33
N ARG A 116 6.53 4.92 -19.57
CA ARG A 116 7.13 6.02 -20.38
C ARG A 116 6.24 7.24 -20.56
N ASN A 117 4.95 7.04 -20.74
CA ASN A 117 4.00 8.12 -20.95
C ASN A 117 3.15 8.43 -19.70
N SER A 118 3.75 8.30 -18.52
CA SER A 118 3.14 8.69 -17.27
C SER A 118 3.55 10.10 -16.83
N LYS A 119 2.77 10.64 -15.89
CA LYS A 119 3.13 11.80 -15.07
C LYS A 119 2.93 11.48 -13.61
N LEU A 120 3.92 11.86 -12.79
CA LEU A 120 3.86 11.71 -11.35
C LEU A 120 3.26 12.96 -10.71
N ILE A 121 2.27 12.76 -9.86
CA ILE A 121 1.77 13.78 -8.93
C ILE A 121 2.25 13.39 -7.53
N SER A 122 3.12 14.20 -6.96
CA SER A 122 3.62 14.04 -5.61
C SER A 122 2.78 14.86 -4.66
N LEU A 123 2.12 14.23 -3.69
CA LEU A 123 1.41 14.92 -2.61
C LEU A 123 2.30 14.94 -1.37
N ASN A 124 2.73 16.13 -0.94
CA ASN A 124 3.43 16.27 0.33
C ASN A 124 2.40 16.28 1.47
N SER A 125 2.19 15.12 2.05
CA SER A 125 1.21 14.90 3.13
C SER A 125 1.49 13.57 3.83
N ASP A 126 0.83 13.37 4.97
CA ASP A 126 0.74 12.10 5.67
C ASP A 126 -0.51 11.34 5.20
N GLY A 127 -0.45 10.00 5.28
CA GLY A 127 -1.59 9.12 5.02
C GLY A 127 -1.52 8.36 3.70
N HIS A 128 -2.50 7.48 3.52
CA HIS A 128 -2.56 6.58 2.38
C HIS A 128 -3.43 7.15 1.26
N THR A 129 -2.94 7.06 0.02
CA THR A 129 -3.52 7.60 -1.21
C THR A 129 -3.47 9.13 -1.30
N GLY A 130 -3.73 9.71 -2.50
CA GLY A 130 -3.59 11.16 -2.70
C GLY A 130 -4.84 11.86 -3.24
N TYR A 131 -5.69 11.16 -4.01
CA TYR A 131 -6.90 11.75 -4.56
C TYR A 131 -8.00 11.86 -3.49
N ASN A 132 -8.68 13.01 -3.45
CA ASN A 132 -9.72 13.33 -2.48
C ASN A 132 -9.21 13.27 -1.02
N ARG A 133 -7.97 13.76 -0.82
CA ARG A 133 -7.30 13.82 0.49
C ARG A 133 -6.98 15.25 0.93
N GLY A 134 -7.79 16.23 0.48
CA GLY A 134 -7.69 17.63 0.90
C GLY A 134 -6.78 18.49 0.02
N SER A 135 -6.15 17.94 -1.01
CA SER A 135 -5.33 18.72 -1.94
C SER A 135 -6.07 19.06 -3.22
N GLY A 136 -6.56 20.28 -3.32
CA GLY A 136 -7.18 20.76 -4.55
C GLY A 136 -6.23 20.79 -5.77
N CYS A 137 -4.92 20.72 -5.55
CA CYS A 137 -3.91 20.57 -6.62
C CYS A 137 -4.01 19.17 -7.24
N VAL A 138 -4.01 18.11 -6.41
CA VAL A 138 -4.17 16.73 -6.85
C VAL A 138 -5.53 16.52 -7.49
N ASP A 139 -6.59 16.93 -6.80
CA ASP A 139 -7.98 16.67 -7.20
C ASP A 139 -8.28 17.25 -8.58
N ARG A 140 -7.95 18.52 -8.83
CA ARG A 140 -8.13 19.13 -10.15
C ARG A 140 -7.35 18.44 -11.26
N ALA A 141 -6.13 17.97 -11.00
CA ALA A 141 -5.34 17.26 -12.01
C ALA A 141 -5.95 15.90 -12.35
N VAL A 142 -6.42 15.17 -11.35
CA VAL A 142 -7.07 13.86 -11.50
C VAL A 142 -8.42 14.02 -12.21
N GLU A 143 -9.26 14.94 -11.77
CA GLU A 143 -10.57 15.19 -12.38
C GLU A 143 -10.44 15.62 -13.86
N LYS A 144 -9.49 16.50 -14.17
CA LYS A 144 -9.21 16.90 -15.55
C LYS A 144 -8.80 15.69 -16.40
N TYR A 145 -7.95 14.82 -15.86
CA TYR A 145 -7.56 13.59 -16.55
C TYR A 145 -8.74 12.65 -16.78
N LEU A 146 -9.56 12.40 -15.75
CA LEU A 146 -10.70 11.48 -15.84
C LEU A 146 -11.79 12.00 -16.81
N ILE A 147 -12.01 13.32 -16.83
CA ILE A 147 -13.07 13.92 -17.66
C ILE A 147 -12.62 14.11 -19.12
N SER A 148 -11.38 14.51 -19.34
CA SER A 148 -10.91 14.96 -20.66
C SER A 148 -9.68 14.20 -21.21
N GLY A 149 -9.15 13.24 -20.48
CA GLY A 149 -7.93 12.50 -20.86
C GLY A 149 -6.65 13.34 -20.85
N VAL A 150 -6.71 14.57 -20.33
CA VAL A 150 -5.58 15.51 -20.34
C VAL A 150 -4.72 15.32 -19.09
N ILE A 151 -3.47 14.90 -19.29
CA ILE A 151 -2.49 14.84 -18.22
C ILE A 151 -1.71 16.16 -18.07
N PRO A 152 -1.11 16.44 -16.92
CA PRO A 152 -0.20 17.57 -16.76
C PRO A 152 0.98 17.50 -17.75
N ALA A 153 1.46 18.68 -18.21
CA ALA A 153 2.62 18.73 -19.12
C ALA A 153 3.91 18.21 -18.46
N GLN A 154 4.01 18.34 -17.14
CA GLN A 154 5.14 17.87 -16.34
C GLN A 154 4.64 17.23 -15.03
N ASN A 155 5.54 16.57 -14.30
CA ASN A 155 5.22 16.10 -12.96
C ASN A 155 4.81 17.25 -12.05
N LEU A 156 3.86 16.99 -11.15
CA LEU A 156 3.36 17.99 -10.21
C LEU A 156 3.84 17.69 -8.79
N ALA A 157 4.16 18.74 -8.06
CA ALA A 157 4.36 18.74 -6.62
C ALA A 157 3.21 19.49 -5.98
N CYS A 158 2.41 18.80 -5.18
CA CYS A 158 1.24 19.31 -4.48
C CYS A 158 1.41 19.19 -2.97
N SER A 159 0.68 19.99 -2.21
CA SER A 159 0.55 19.87 -0.75
C SER A 159 -0.92 19.78 -0.36
N ALA A 160 -1.18 19.24 0.81
CA ALA A 160 -2.50 19.26 1.43
C ALA A 160 -2.82 20.65 1.99
#